data_ef58da29fcfbbbd0dc3dab1e74f9e783
#
_entry.id   ef58da29fcfbbbd0dc3dab1e74f9e783
#
_cell.length_a   1.000
_cell.length_b   1.000
_cell.length_c   1.000
_cell.angle_alpha   90.00
_cell.angle_beta   90.00
_cell.angle_gamma   90.00
#
_symmetry.space_group_name_H-M   'P 1'
#
loop_
_entity.id
_entity.type
_entity.pdbx_description
1 polymer ?
#
loop_
_entity_poly.entity_id
_entity_poly.type
_entity_poly.pdbx_seq_one_letter_code
_entity_poly.pdbx_strand_id
1 'polypeptide(L)'
;MFFHVQELINEIPTDEPDPAAANALQEGLGGQFGEMRTMMQYLFQSFNARGKAKPYKDLIQGVGIEEISHVELISTTINHLLDGSARYQGNGNGRGRTTSAKTGEVPGAGGGTPLKVAPGIPNVHHMLVAPQCALPVDAAGNPWSGSYVYASGNLTLDLLYNLMLEATGRLQKCRLYEMSDNKTFRATVSFLIVRDHAHEMVFAKALESLGVKWGKVLPIPNFDATQWPEVETLMEQGVHLKQHHFRLDGSEMASVINGSSPANDGSNLEVTDNRPQGSAIEDLPERPEEFSPGLTPELMELVESASKMSQSPRVSMAMKGSERTPEARSKRIRADKR
;
A
#
# COMPACT_ATOMS: atom_id res chain seq x y z
N MET A 1 -16.21 -9.16 -7.18
CA MET A 1 -16.24 -7.77 -7.68
C MET A 1 -15.79 -6.87 -6.54
N PHE A 2 -14.84 -5.99 -6.80
CA PHE A 2 -14.32 -5.02 -5.84
C PHE A 2 -14.64 -3.62 -6.35
N PHE A 3 -14.92 -2.71 -5.41
CA PHE A 3 -15.08 -1.29 -5.68
C PHE A 3 -14.00 -0.55 -4.91
N HIS A 4 -13.48 0.50 -5.50
CA HIS A 4 -12.45 1.34 -4.93
C HIS A 4 -13.00 2.74 -4.67
N VAL A 5 -12.67 3.30 -3.50
CA VAL A 5 -12.89 4.71 -3.17
C VAL A 5 -11.54 5.40 -3.34
N GLN A 6 -11.49 6.44 -4.14
CA GLN A 6 -10.24 7.17 -4.43
C GLN A 6 -9.91 8.13 -3.29
N GLU A 7 -9.62 7.57 -2.13
CA GLU A 7 -9.22 8.25 -0.91
C GLU A 7 -8.18 7.37 -0.20
N LEU A 8 -7.17 7.97 0.41
CA LEU A 8 -6.24 7.25 1.26
C LEU A 8 -6.92 6.83 2.56
N ILE A 9 -6.54 5.69 3.09
CA ILE A 9 -7.08 5.17 4.36
C ILE A 9 -6.64 6.00 5.57
N ASN A 10 -5.57 6.78 5.45
CA ASN A 10 -5.05 7.70 6.46
C ASN A 10 -4.54 8.98 5.82
N GLU A 11 -4.60 10.09 6.56
CA GLU A 11 -4.03 11.36 6.13
C GLU A 11 -2.50 11.32 6.13
N ILE A 12 -1.90 11.89 5.09
CA ILE A 12 -0.46 12.05 4.96
C ILE A 12 -0.15 13.55 4.95
N PRO A 13 0.42 14.11 6.03
CA PRO A 13 0.87 15.50 6.02
C PRO A 13 2.06 15.68 5.08
N THR A 14 2.11 16.82 4.39
CA THR A 14 3.24 17.17 3.52
C THR A 14 4.47 17.56 4.34
N ASP A 15 5.65 17.11 3.91
CA ASP A 15 6.95 17.49 4.49
C ASP A 15 8.00 17.61 3.37
N GLU A 16 9.22 17.93 3.73
CA GLU A 16 10.36 18.00 2.80
C GLU A 16 10.69 16.58 2.26
N PRO A 17 11.19 16.47 1.03
CA PRO A 17 11.61 15.20 0.47
C PRO A 17 12.65 14.48 1.33
N ASP A 18 12.46 13.19 1.55
CA ASP A 18 13.38 12.30 2.26
C ASP A 18 13.59 10.99 1.49
N PRO A 19 14.54 10.97 0.54
CA PRO A 19 14.80 9.78 -0.26
C PRO A 19 15.29 8.56 0.55
N ALA A 20 15.94 8.80 1.69
CA ALA A 20 16.39 7.70 2.55
C ALA A 20 15.21 7.04 3.26
N ALA A 21 14.25 7.85 3.75
CA ALA A 21 12.99 7.35 4.30
C ALA A 21 12.16 6.62 3.22
N ALA A 22 12.08 7.17 2.00
CA ALA A 22 11.41 6.52 0.88
C ALA A 22 11.99 5.14 0.60
N ASN A 23 13.32 5.02 0.56
CA ASN A 23 13.99 3.74 0.34
C ASN A 23 13.75 2.76 1.50
N ALA A 24 13.79 3.24 2.75
CA ALA A 24 13.49 2.40 3.91
C ALA A 24 12.04 1.89 3.85
N LEU A 25 11.10 2.74 3.47
CA LEU A 25 9.68 2.39 3.37
C LEU A 25 9.39 1.36 2.28
N GLN A 26 10.25 1.24 1.24
CA GLN A 26 10.17 0.17 0.25
C GLN A 26 10.25 -1.23 0.91
N GLU A 27 10.99 -1.39 2.01
CA GLU A 27 10.98 -2.66 2.74
C GLU A 27 9.59 -2.96 3.31
N GLY A 28 8.89 -1.94 3.81
CA GLY A 28 7.51 -2.06 4.27
C GLY A 28 6.51 -2.33 3.15
N LEU A 29 6.83 -2.00 1.91
CA LEU A 29 5.99 -2.26 0.74
C LEU A 29 6.23 -3.65 0.16
N GLY A 30 7.40 -3.86 -0.41
CA GLY A 30 7.75 -5.04 -1.21
C GLY A 30 8.69 -6.03 -0.54
N GLY A 31 9.12 -5.77 0.71
CA GLY A 31 9.93 -6.67 1.49
C GLY A 31 9.20 -7.95 1.91
N GLN A 32 9.95 -8.89 2.47
CA GLN A 32 9.41 -10.20 2.88
C GLN A 32 8.27 -10.10 3.91
N PHE A 33 8.22 -9.04 4.71
CA PHE A 33 7.19 -8.80 5.72
C PHE A 33 6.42 -7.49 5.44
N GLY A 34 6.47 -7.02 4.21
CA GLY A 34 5.77 -5.81 3.75
C GLY A 34 4.33 -6.07 3.36
N GLU A 35 3.58 -4.97 3.13
CA GLU A 35 2.14 -4.97 2.89
C GLU A 35 1.73 -5.72 1.62
N MET A 36 2.58 -5.80 0.61
CA MET A 36 2.30 -6.63 -0.56
C MET A 36 2.19 -8.11 -0.21
N ARG A 37 2.93 -8.57 0.79
CA ARG A 37 2.84 -9.95 1.25
C ARG A 37 1.56 -10.21 2.02
N THR A 38 1.22 -9.39 3.01
CA THR A 38 0.01 -9.52 3.82
C THR A 38 -1.21 -9.49 2.93
N MET A 39 -1.30 -8.51 2.04
CA MET A 39 -2.33 -8.39 1.02
C MET A 39 -2.51 -9.68 0.22
N MET A 40 -1.46 -10.13 -0.44
CA MET A 40 -1.54 -11.30 -1.32
C MET A 40 -1.78 -12.59 -0.54
N GLN A 41 -1.18 -12.75 0.62
CA GLN A 41 -1.38 -13.93 1.45
C GLN A 41 -2.83 -14.09 1.89
N TYR A 42 -3.44 -13.04 2.43
CA TYR A 42 -4.81 -13.08 2.91
C TYR A 42 -5.83 -13.22 1.77
N LEU A 43 -5.61 -12.54 0.66
CA LEU A 43 -6.46 -12.71 -0.52
C LEU A 43 -6.43 -14.15 -1.03
N PHE A 44 -5.25 -14.75 -1.22
CA PHE A 44 -5.14 -16.13 -1.69
C PHE A 44 -5.66 -17.16 -0.69
N GLN A 45 -5.43 -16.98 0.60
CA GLN A 45 -6.05 -17.82 1.64
C GLN A 45 -7.58 -17.73 1.57
N SER A 46 -8.14 -16.52 1.44
CA SER A 46 -9.59 -16.31 1.34
C SER A 46 -10.20 -16.93 0.08
N PHE A 47 -9.53 -16.80 -1.08
CA PHE A 47 -10.00 -17.38 -2.34
C PHE A 47 -10.04 -18.92 -2.28
N ASN A 48 -9.14 -19.51 -1.52
CA ASN A 48 -9.02 -20.97 -1.36
C ASN A 48 -9.86 -21.52 -0.19
N ALA A 49 -10.60 -20.68 0.56
CA ALA A 49 -11.39 -21.11 1.69
C ALA A 49 -12.47 -22.15 1.31
N ARG A 50 -12.46 -23.31 1.99
CA ARG A 50 -13.36 -24.45 1.74
C ARG A 50 -13.93 -25.03 3.01
N GLY A 51 -15.08 -25.67 2.90
CA GLY A 51 -15.68 -26.42 4.01
C GLY A 51 -15.80 -25.56 5.27
N LYS A 52 -15.16 -25.98 6.34
CA LYS A 52 -15.15 -25.29 7.65
C LYS A 52 -14.46 -23.92 7.64
N ALA A 53 -13.63 -23.64 6.62
CA ALA A 53 -12.98 -22.33 6.49
C ALA A 53 -13.90 -21.26 5.86
N LYS A 54 -15.01 -21.64 5.24
CA LYS A 54 -15.92 -20.69 4.56
C LYS A 54 -16.40 -19.54 5.45
N PRO A 55 -16.81 -19.75 6.72
CA PRO A 55 -17.23 -18.65 7.60
C PRO A 55 -16.12 -17.63 7.86
N TYR A 56 -14.86 -18.04 7.78
CA TYR A 56 -13.69 -17.19 8.01
C TYR A 56 -13.21 -16.45 6.74
N LYS A 57 -13.80 -16.81 5.58
CA LYS A 57 -13.41 -16.18 4.31
C LYS A 57 -13.59 -14.67 4.35
N ASP A 58 -14.71 -14.21 4.88
CA ASP A 58 -15.05 -12.80 4.92
C ASP A 58 -14.06 -12.02 5.80
N LEU A 59 -13.70 -12.56 6.95
CA LEU A 59 -12.70 -11.97 7.84
C LEU A 59 -11.33 -11.88 7.17
N ILE A 60 -10.80 -12.99 6.64
CA ILE A 60 -9.47 -13.03 6.03
C ILE A 60 -9.43 -12.13 4.78
N GLN A 61 -10.50 -12.14 3.99
CA GLN A 61 -10.61 -11.31 2.79
C GLN A 61 -10.75 -9.83 3.14
N GLY A 62 -11.48 -9.49 4.21
CA GLY A 62 -11.65 -8.12 4.67
C GLY A 62 -10.31 -7.50 5.08
N VAL A 63 -9.50 -8.23 5.85
CA VAL A 63 -8.14 -7.80 6.16
C VAL A 63 -7.31 -7.68 4.89
N GLY A 64 -7.35 -8.66 3.99
CA GLY A 64 -6.60 -8.59 2.73
C GLY A 64 -7.00 -7.42 1.82
N ILE A 65 -8.26 -6.96 1.87
CA ILE A 65 -8.72 -5.75 1.16
C ILE A 65 -8.19 -4.50 1.86
N GLU A 66 -8.16 -4.47 3.19
CA GLU A 66 -7.55 -3.35 3.92
C GLU A 66 -6.07 -3.21 3.57
N GLU A 67 -5.35 -4.32 3.41
CA GLU A 67 -3.95 -4.32 2.98
C GLU A 67 -3.73 -3.72 1.57
N ILE A 68 -4.74 -3.76 0.68
CA ILE A 68 -4.67 -3.02 -0.59
C ILE A 68 -4.55 -1.52 -0.31
N SER A 69 -5.30 -1.01 0.66
CA SER A 69 -5.24 0.40 1.07
C SER A 69 -3.92 0.76 1.75
N HIS A 70 -3.30 -0.18 2.46
CA HIS A 70 -1.96 -0.01 3.03
C HIS A 70 -0.89 0.06 1.95
N VAL A 71 -0.97 -0.78 0.92
CA VAL A 71 -0.09 -0.71 -0.26
C VAL A 71 -0.24 0.64 -0.96
N GLU A 72 -1.46 1.13 -1.15
CA GLU A 72 -1.73 2.45 -1.73
C GLU A 72 -1.14 3.57 -0.87
N LEU A 73 -1.37 3.53 0.45
CA LEU A 73 -0.86 4.50 1.41
C LEU A 73 0.68 4.58 1.39
N ILE A 74 1.37 3.43 1.48
CA ILE A 74 2.83 3.38 1.40
C ILE A 74 3.34 3.89 0.06
N SER A 75 2.73 3.46 -1.04
CA SER A 75 3.17 3.86 -2.38
C SER A 75 3.03 5.37 -2.58
N THR A 76 1.93 5.95 -2.14
CA THR A 76 1.72 7.40 -2.18
C THR A 76 2.73 8.12 -1.29
N THR A 77 3.00 7.61 -0.09
CA THR A 77 4.01 8.17 0.82
C THR A 77 5.40 8.16 0.20
N ILE A 78 5.81 7.06 -0.43
CA ILE A 78 7.09 6.98 -1.13
C ILE A 78 7.17 8.03 -2.25
N ASN A 79 6.10 8.21 -3.01
CA ASN A 79 6.05 9.22 -4.08
C ASN A 79 6.24 10.63 -3.51
N HIS A 80 5.57 10.97 -2.41
CA HIS A 80 5.74 12.26 -1.72
C HIS A 80 7.16 12.46 -1.20
N LEU A 81 7.74 11.45 -0.57
CA LEU A 81 9.11 11.49 -0.05
C LEU A 81 10.17 11.66 -1.15
N LEU A 82 9.87 11.18 -2.35
CA LEU A 82 10.76 11.31 -3.52
C LEU A 82 10.50 12.60 -4.31
N ASP A 83 9.35 13.28 -4.13
CA ASP A 83 9.02 14.46 -4.91
C ASP A 83 10.04 15.58 -4.73
N GLY A 84 10.74 15.91 -5.80
CA GLY A 84 11.81 16.91 -5.82
C GLY A 84 13.15 16.44 -5.25
N SER A 85 13.27 15.20 -4.78
CA SER A 85 14.49 14.69 -4.15
C SER A 85 15.70 14.63 -5.09
N ALA A 86 15.49 14.40 -6.36
CA ALA A 86 16.53 14.37 -7.38
C ALA A 86 16.38 15.50 -8.41
N ARG A 87 15.69 16.56 -8.06
CA ARG A 87 15.49 17.69 -8.94
C ARG A 87 16.76 18.45 -9.19
N TYR A 88 16.91 18.82 -10.43
CA TYR A 88 17.80 19.87 -10.84
C TYR A 88 17.37 21.20 -10.24
N GLN A 89 18.23 21.79 -9.41
CA GLN A 89 18.08 23.16 -8.98
C GLN A 89 18.85 24.09 -9.93
N GLY A 90 18.27 24.35 -11.09
CA GLY A 90 18.72 25.46 -11.92
C GLY A 90 18.43 26.78 -11.20
N ASN A 91 19.42 27.63 -11.10
CA ASN A 91 19.32 29.07 -10.82
C ASN A 91 18.37 29.56 -9.72
N GLY A 92 18.25 28.84 -8.63
CA GLY A 92 17.75 29.43 -7.36
C GLY A 92 16.26 29.64 -7.21
N ASN A 93 15.41 29.33 -8.19
CA ASN A 93 13.96 29.56 -8.14
C ASN A 93 13.12 28.26 -7.99
N GLY A 94 13.78 27.12 -7.82
CA GLY A 94 13.09 25.84 -7.64
C GLY A 94 12.71 25.59 -6.17
N ARG A 95 11.48 25.21 -5.93
CA ARG A 95 11.06 24.60 -4.67
C ARG A 95 11.66 23.20 -4.60
N GLY A 96 12.56 22.95 -3.76
CA GLY A 96 13.19 21.67 -3.53
C GLY A 96 14.65 21.91 -3.14
N ARG A 97 14.91 21.96 -1.86
CA ARG A 97 16.26 21.99 -1.33
C ARG A 97 16.77 20.57 -1.26
N THR A 98 17.44 20.12 -2.31
CA THR A 98 18.35 19.00 -2.12
C THR A 98 19.59 19.49 -1.39
N THR A 99 20.22 18.62 -0.63
CA THR A 99 21.52 18.92 0.02
C THR A 99 22.60 19.33 -0.97
N SER A 100 22.44 19.02 -2.25
CA SER A 100 23.29 19.49 -3.37
C SER A 100 23.21 20.98 -3.63
N ALA A 101 22.17 21.67 -3.19
CA ALA A 101 22.05 23.13 -3.35
C ALA A 101 23.21 23.89 -2.70
N LYS A 102 23.87 23.30 -1.71
CA LYS A 102 25.04 23.90 -1.05
C LYS A 102 26.31 23.86 -1.90
N THR A 103 26.37 22.98 -2.90
CA THR A 103 27.57 22.82 -3.72
C THR A 103 27.47 23.52 -5.08
N GLY A 104 26.32 24.08 -5.43
CA GLY A 104 26.09 24.71 -6.73
C GLY A 104 26.20 23.73 -7.90
N GLU A 105 26.25 22.44 -7.64
CA GLU A 105 26.31 21.42 -8.70
C GLU A 105 24.93 21.23 -9.30
N VAL A 106 24.92 21.20 -10.61
CA VAL A 106 23.75 21.04 -11.45
C VAL A 106 23.65 19.58 -11.87
N PRO A 107 22.67 18.80 -11.40
CA PRO A 107 22.51 17.43 -11.84
C PRO A 107 22.28 17.39 -13.36
N GLY A 108 23.03 16.55 -14.04
CA GLY A 108 22.91 16.37 -15.50
C GLY A 108 23.62 17.37 -16.38
N ALA A 109 24.02 18.54 -15.90
CA ALA A 109 24.73 19.54 -16.68
C ALA A 109 26.22 19.68 -16.29
N GLY A 110 26.89 18.63 -16.06
CA GLY A 110 28.30 18.69 -15.69
C GLY A 110 28.78 17.64 -14.72
N GLY A 111 28.04 16.55 -14.60
CA GLY A 111 28.49 15.39 -13.86
C GLY A 111 27.85 15.17 -12.50
N GLY A 112 26.70 15.78 -12.22
CA GLY A 112 25.85 15.36 -11.11
C GLY A 112 25.29 13.95 -11.39
N THR A 113 25.50 13.01 -10.46
CA THR A 113 24.85 11.71 -10.53
C THR A 113 23.62 11.71 -9.64
N PRO A 114 22.64 10.83 -9.86
CA PRO A 114 21.51 10.66 -8.94
C PRO A 114 21.95 10.47 -7.49
N LEU A 115 23.07 9.78 -7.25
CA LEU A 115 23.64 9.60 -5.91
C LEU A 115 24.15 10.91 -5.31
N LYS A 116 24.64 11.86 -6.12
CA LYS A 116 25.08 13.18 -5.63
C LYS A 116 23.88 14.06 -5.30
N VAL A 117 22.78 13.90 -6.02
CA VAL A 117 21.57 14.71 -5.85
C VAL A 117 20.71 14.20 -4.71
N ALA A 118 20.75 12.90 -4.46
CA ALA A 118 19.99 12.24 -3.41
C ALA A 118 20.93 11.44 -2.49
N PRO A 119 21.81 12.12 -1.73
CA PRO A 119 22.67 11.45 -0.77
C PRO A 119 21.80 10.76 0.27
N GLY A 120 22.13 9.53 0.60
CA GLY A 120 21.35 8.73 1.52
C GLY A 120 20.41 7.72 0.88
N ILE A 121 20.26 7.71 -0.44
CA ILE A 121 19.67 6.57 -1.14
C ILE A 121 20.75 5.48 -1.28
N PRO A 122 20.66 4.39 -0.51
CA PRO A 122 21.64 3.31 -0.59
C PRO A 122 21.50 2.51 -1.89
N ASN A 123 20.34 2.58 -2.52
CA ASN A 123 20.00 1.88 -3.75
C ASN A 123 19.47 2.87 -4.79
N VAL A 124 20.16 2.96 -5.91
CA VAL A 124 19.80 3.85 -7.02
C VAL A 124 18.71 3.30 -7.94
N HIS A 125 18.16 2.13 -7.65
CA HIS A 125 17.18 1.47 -8.50
C HIS A 125 15.98 2.38 -8.79
N HIS A 126 15.42 3.02 -7.78
CA HIS A 126 14.33 3.98 -7.95
C HIS A 126 14.64 5.11 -8.93
N MET A 127 15.87 5.61 -8.89
CA MET A 127 16.29 6.73 -9.73
C MET A 127 16.51 6.33 -11.19
N LEU A 128 16.87 5.07 -11.41
CA LEU A 128 17.20 4.56 -12.74
C LEU A 128 16.01 3.94 -13.47
N VAL A 129 15.12 3.31 -12.72
CA VAL A 129 14.00 2.53 -13.29
C VAL A 129 12.70 3.33 -13.26
N ALA A 130 12.39 3.95 -12.14
CA ALA A 130 11.16 4.72 -11.95
C ALA A 130 11.44 5.87 -10.97
N PRO A 131 12.05 6.97 -11.45
CA PRO A 131 12.31 8.11 -10.60
C PRO A 131 11.01 8.65 -10.02
N GLN A 132 11.05 9.00 -8.73
CA GLN A 132 9.92 9.52 -7.97
C GLN A 132 8.72 8.57 -7.80
N CYS A 133 8.89 7.27 -8.02
CA CYS A 133 7.81 6.30 -7.94
C CYS A 133 8.13 5.16 -6.98
N ALA A 134 7.11 4.70 -6.26
CA ALA A 134 7.16 3.43 -5.55
C ALA A 134 7.23 2.27 -6.54
N LEU A 135 7.92 1.20 -6.16
CA LEU A 135 8.06 -0.01 -6.96
C LEU A 135 7.70 -1.24 -6.12
N PRO A 136 7.28 -2.35 -6.74
CA PRO A 136 7.03 -3.62 -6.04
C PRO A 136 8.35 -4.34 -5.73
N VAL A 137 9.22 -3.68 -4.96
CA VAL A 137 10.55 -4.16 -4.57
C VAL A 137 10.80 -3.91 -3.09
N ASP A 138 11.79 -4.59 -2.50
CA ASP A 138 12.30 -4.29 -1.16
C ASP A 138 13.26 -3.09 -1.17
N ALA A 139 13.78 -2.72 0.00
CA ALA A 139 14.72 -1.61 0.15
C ALA A 139 16.06 -1.84 -0.56
N ALA A 140 16.42 -3.07 -0.89
CA ALA A 140 17.61 -3.42 -1.65
C ALA A 140 17.36 -3.46 -3.18
N GLY A 141 16.09 -3.26 -3.62
CA GLY A 141 15.69 -3.32 -5.01
C GLY A 141 15.40 -4.75 -5.52
N ASN A 142 15.31 -5.74 -4.64
CA ASN A 142 14.92 -7.08 -5.05
C ASN A 142 13.41 -7.10 -5.36
N PRO A 143 12.98 -7.68 -6.48
CA PRO A 143 11.57 -7.78 -6.83
C PRO A 143 10.78 -8.55 -5.77
N TRP A 144 9.58 -8.08 -5.46
CA TRP A 144 8.64 -8.82 -4.64
C TRP A 144 8.39 -10.22 -5.23
N SER A 145 8.30 -11.22 -4.37
CA SER A 145 8.16 -12.60 -4.79
C SER A 145 6.88 -13.24 -4.29
N GLY A 146 6.14 -13.90 -5.19
CA GLY A 146 5.00 -14.73 -4.83
C GLY A 146 5.35 -15.90 -3.89
N SER A 147 6.63 -16.26 -3.78
CA SER A 147 7.11 -17.28 -2.84
C SER A 147 6.99 -16.84 -1.37
N TYR A 148 6.77 -15.57 -1.09
CA TYR A 148 6.50 -15.08 0.27
C TYR A 148 5.11 -15.50 0.77
N VAL A 149 4.18 -15.81 -0.12
CA VAL A 149 2.79 -16.14 0.21
C VAL A 149 2.70 -17.53 0.83
N TYR A 150 2.12 -17.60 2.02
CA TYR A 150 1.77 -18.85 2.69
C TYR A 150 0.25 -19.06 2.66
N ALA A 151 -0.18 -20.12 2.02
CA ALA A 151 -1.58 -20.52 1.96
C ALA A 151 -1.65 -22.06 1.95
N SER A 152 -1.72 -22.64 3.15
CA SER A 152 -1.65 -24.11 3.32
C SER A 152 -2.97 -24.82 3.01
N GLY A 153 -4.09 -24.08 3.04
CA GLY A 153 -5.44 -24.65 2.99
C GLY A 153 -5.89 -25.25 4.33
N ASN A 154 -5.08 -25.16 5.38
CA ASN A 154 -5.46 -25.49 6.74
C ASN A 154 -5.74 -24.20 7.52
N LEU A 155 -7.01 -23.98 7.85
CA LEU A 155 -7.45 -22.74 8.48
C LEU A 155 -6.65 -22.38 9.74
N THR A 156 -6.41 -23.35 10.62
CA THR A 156 -5.69 -23.10 11.88
C THR A 156 -4.23 -22.70 11.61
N LEU A 157 -3.54 -23.39 10.70
CA LEU A 157 -2.16 -23.04 10.35
C LEU A 157 -2.09 -21.69 9.65
N ASP A 158 -3.03 -21.41 8.75
CA ASP A 158 -3.08 -20.14 8.04
C ASP A 158 -3.31 -18.97 9.02
N LEU A 159 -4.25 -19.09 9.97
CA LEU A 159 -4.50 -18.07 10.99
C LEU A 159 -3.33 -17.90 11.98
N LEU A 160 -2.67 -18.97 12.40
CA LEU A 160 -1.46 -18.90 13.25
C LEU A 160 -0.33 -18.18 12.52
N TYR A 161 -0.16 -18.49 11.25
CA TYR A 161 0.86 -17.82 10.44
C TYR A 161 0.54 -16.35 10.21
N ASN A 162 -0.72 -16.00 9.99
CA ASN A 162 -1.16 -14.62 9.84
C ASN A 162 -0.92 -13.81 11.13
N LEU A 163 -1.28 -14.35 12.29
CA LEU A 163 -0.99 -13.72 13.58
C LEU A 163 0.50 -13.43 13.78
N MET A 164 1.36 -14.39 13.45
CA MET A 164 2.80 -14.19 13.52
C MET A 164 3.30 -13.18 12.48
N LEU A 165 2.71 -13.18 11.29
CA LEU A 165 3.08 -12.27 10.21
C LEU A 165 2.79 -10.82 10.58
N GLU A 166 1.61 -10.54 11.13
CA GLU A 166 1.24 -9.21 11.63
C GLU A 166 2.20 -8.73 12.73
N ALA A 167 2.47 -9.58 13.72
CA ALA A 167 3.42 -9.24 14.78
C ALA A 167 4.83 -8.95 14.23
N THR A 168 5.26 -9.69 13.21
CA THR A 168 6.56 -9.45 12.55
C THR A 168 6.55 -8.16 11.74
N GLY A 169 5.49 -7.90 10.99
CA GLY A 169 5.27 -6.66 10.24
C GLY A 169 5.26 -5.44 11.17
N ARG A 170 4.52 -5.52 12.27
CA ARG A 170 4.48 -4.47 13.30
C ARG A 170 5.85 -4.18 13.88
N LEU A 171 6.64 -5.21 14.23
CA LEU A 171 8.02 -5.01 14.70
C LEU A 171 8.89 -4.33 13.64
N GLN A 172 8.76 -4.72 12.36
CA GLN A 172 9.47 -4.06 11.27
C GLN A 172 9.11 -2.58 11.17
N LYS A 173 7.82 -2.24 11.26
CA LYS A 173 7.33 -0.86 11.22
C LYS A 173 7.79 -0.04 12.44
N CYS A 174 7.86 -0.66 13.62
CA CYS A 174 8.48 -0.03 14.80
C CYS A 174 9.94 0.36 14.54
N ARG A 175 10.70 -0.49 13.85
CA ARG A 175 12.07 -0.17 13.46
C ARG A 175 12.14 0.89 12.37
N LEU A 176 11.20 0.87 11.41
CA LEU A 176 11.09 1.92 10.39
C LEU A 176 10.83 3.28 11.03
N TYR A 177 9.92 3.37 12.01
CA TYR A 177 9.59 4.62 12.68
C TYR A 177 10.83 5.36 13.20
N GLU A 178 11.81 4.63 13.73
CA GLU A 178 13.06 5.17 14.26
C GLU A 178 14.05 5.66 13.17
N MET A 179 13.77 5.42 11.88
CA MET A 179 14.70 5.74 10.80
C MET A 179 14.56 7.17 10.27
N SER A 180 13.44 7.87 10.53
CA SER A 180 13.21 9.22 10.05
C SER A 180 12.26 10.00 10.95
N ASP A 181 12.46 11.32 11.06
CA ASP A 181 11.53 12.28 11.70
C ASP A 181 10.67 13.01 10.69
N ASN A 182 10.72 12.65 9.44
CA ASN A 182 9.86 13.19 8.41
C ASN A 182 8.38 12.90 8.75
N LYS A 183 7.53 13.93 8.72
CA LYS A 183 6.14 13.85 9.17
C LYS A 183 5.30 12.95 8.27
N THR A 184 5.52 13.01 6.95
CA THR A 184 4.84 12.17 5.97
C THR A 184 5.13 10.68 6.24
N PHE A 185 6.40 10.38 6.48
CA PHE A 185 6.87 9.04 6.81
C PHE A 185 6.26 8.54 8.14
N ARG A 186 6.37 9.34 9.21
CA ARG A 186 5.86 8.96 10.54
C ARG A 186 4.36 8.77 10.58
N ALA A 187 3.59 9.62 9.92
CA ALA A 187 2.13 9.46 9.84
C ALA A 187 1.75 8.12 9.23
N THR A 188 2.40 7.74 8.14
CA THR A 188 2.17 6.45 7.47
C THR A 188 2.59 5.27 8.35
N VAL A 189 3.82 5.29 8.86
CA VAL A 189 4.35 4.17 9.64
C VAL A 189 3.57 3.97 10.95
N SER A 190 3.20 5.06 11.64
CA SER A 190 2.40 5.00 12.87
C SER A 190 1.01 4.41 12.63
N PHE A 191 0.35 4.81 11.55
CA PHE A 191 -0.94 4.24 11.17
C PHE A 191 -0.83 2.73 10.96
N LEU A 192 0.16 2.28 10.20
CA LEU A 192 0.37 0.85 9.93
C LEU A 192 0.70 0.05 11.20
N ILE A 193 1.51 0.59 12.13
CA ILE A 193 1.77 -0.05 13.43
C ILE A 193 0.46 -0.31 14.18
N VAL A 194 -0.45 0.67 14.17
CA VAL A 194 -1.74 0.58 14.86
C VAL A 194 -2.69 -0.39 14.16
N ARG A 195 -2.65 -0.45 12.83
CA ARG A 195 -3.49 -1.39 12.05
C ARG A 195 -2.99 -2.83 12.15
N ASP A 196 -1.69 -3.07 12.10
CA ASP A 196 -1.12 -4.41 12.36
C ASP A 196 -1.56 -4.94 13.73
N HIS A 197 -1.63 -4.07 14.74
CA HIS A 197 -2.15 -4.44 16.06
C HIS A 197 -3.63 -4.86 16.01
N ALA A 198 -4.46 -4.16 15.25
CA ALA A 198 -5.85 -4.57 15.03
C ALA A 198 -5.94 -5.93 14.32
N HIS A 199 -5.11 -6.16 13.31
CA HIS A 199 -5.07 -7.42 12.57
C HIS A 199 -4.55 -8.59 13.44
N GLU A 200 -3.57 -8.35 14.31
CA GLU A 200 -3.18 -9.34 15.34
C GLU A 200 -4.38 -9.76 16.18
N MET A 201 -5.19 -8.79 16.68
CA MET A 201 -6.39 -9.07 17.44
C MET A 201 -7.43 -9.87 16.64
N VAL A 202 -7.65 -9.52 15.38
CA VAL A 202 -8.56 -10.21 14.47
C VAL A 202 -8.19 -11.69 14.36
N PHE A 203 -6.94 -12.00 14.06
CA PHE A 203 -6.48 -13.36 13.88
C PHE A 203 -6.43 -14.15 15.20
N ALA A 204 -6.08 -13.50 16.33
CA ALA A 204 -6.12 -14.10 17.65
C ALA A 204 -7.53 -14.53 18.03
N LYS A 205 -8.53 -13.64 17.85
CA LYS A 205 -9.94 -13.93 18.13
C LYS A 205 -10.51 -15.01 17.20
N ALA A 206 -10.12 -15.02 15.94
CA ALA A 206 -10.50 -16.08 15.01
C ALA A 206 -9.95 -17.44 15.44
N LEU A 207 -8.71 -17.51 15.92
CA LEU A 207 -8.13 -18.72 16.50
C LEU A 207 -8.89 -19.19 17.74
N GLU A 208 -9.26 -18.28 18.63
CA GLU A 208 -10.03 -18.60 19.82
C GLU A 208 -11.43 -19.13 19.51
N SER A 209 -12.08 -18.61 18.47
CA SER A 209 -13.36 -19.14 18.01
C SER A 209 -13.25 -20.60 17.52
N LEU A 210 -12.06 -21.03 17.11
CA LEU A 210 -11.73 -22.43 16.79
C LEU A 210 -11.31 -23.25 18.01
N GLY A 211 -11.31 -22.69 19.22
CA GLY A 211 -10.84 -23.33 20.42
C GLY A 211 -9.30 -23.43 20.55
N VAL A 212 -8.58 -22.71 19.71
CA VAL A 212 -7.10 -22.71 19.72
C VAL A 212 -6.58 -21.75 20.78
N LYS A 213 -5.82 -22.29 21.73
CA LYS A 213 -5.14 -21.50 22.76
C LYS A 213 -3.80 -20.98 22.22
N TRP A 214 -3.88 -20.05 21.27
CA TRP A 214 -2.75 -19.60 20.47
C TRP A 214 -1.57 -19.09 21.31
N GLY A 215 -1.79 -18.36 22.41
CA GLY A 215 -0.73 -17.85 23.28
C GLY A 215 0.10 -18.93 23.99
N LYS A 216 -0.36 -20.19 24.01
CA LYS A 216 0.46 -21.34 24.47
C LYS A 216 1.29 -21.95 23.36
N VAL A 217 0.84 -21.78 22.12
CA VAL A 217 1.51 -22.33 20.92
C VAL A 217 2.49 -21.31 20.35
N LEU A 218 2.08 -20.05 20.32
CA LEU A 218 2.82 -18.94 19.71
C LEU A 218 2.70 -17.71 20.62
N PRO A 219 3.60 -17.57 21.61
CA PRO A 219 3.60 -16.40 22.49
C PRO A 219 4.08 -15.17 21.71
N ILE A 220 3.15 -14.34 21.27
CA ILE A 220 3.45 -13.10 20.55
C ILE A 220 3.99 -12.07 21.56
N PRO A 221 5.16 -11.47 21.31
CA PRO A 221 5.69 -10.41 22.16
C PRO A 221 4.80 -9.17 22.11
N ASN A 222 4.67 -8.51 23.28
CA ASN A 222 4.05 -7.20 23.32
C ASN A 222 5.08 -6.12 22.94
N PHE A 223 4.80 -5.36 21.90
CA PHE A 223 5.57 -4.19 21.52
C PHE A 223 4.82 -2.95 21.98
N ASP A 224 5.36 -2.27 22.98
CA ASP A 224 4.84 -0.98 23.41
C ASP A 224 5.30 0.11 22.43
N ALA A 225 4.41 0.47 21.51
CA ALA A 225 4.62 1.55 20.55
C ALA A 225 3.96 2.88 20.99
N THR A 226 3.31 2.92 22.16
CA THR A 226 2.65 4.14 22.67
C THR A 226 3.65 5.20 23.11
N GLN A 227 4.93 4.87 23.20
CA GLN A 227 5.98 5.85 23.42
C GLN A 227 6.13 6.85 22.25
N TRP A 228 5.57 6.58 21.09
CA TRP A 228 5.60 7.45 19.92
C TRP A 228 4.31 8.27 19.82
N PRO A 229 4.39 9.60 19.76
CA PRO A 229 3.20 10.47 19.87
C PRO A 229 2.13 10.21 18.83
N GLU A 230 2.50 9.92 17.59
CA GLU A 230 1.55 9.63 16.51
C GLU A 230 0.84 8.30 16.74
N VAL A 231 1.54 7.29 17.26
CA VAL A 231 0.94 6.00 17.62
C VAL A 231 0.01 6.16 18.81
N GLU A 232 0.44 6.85 19.88
CA GLU A 232 -0.38 7.14 21.06
C GLU A 232 -1.69 7.82 20.64
N THR A 233 -1.60 8.88 19.83
CA THR A 233 -2.76 9.62 19.32
C THR A 233 -3.76 8.70 18.59
N LEU A 234 -3.29 7.85 17.69
CA LEU A 234 -4.15 6.91 16.96
C LEU A 234 -4.78 5.85 17.88
N MET A 235 -4.04 5.38 18.86
CA MET A 235 -4.57 4.43 19.85
C MET A 235 -5.59 5.08 20.77
N GLU A 236 -5.40 6.33 21.21
CA GLU A 236 -6.39 7.08 21.97
C GLU A 236 -7.70 7.31 21.18
N GLN A 237 -7.60 7.47 19.86
CA GLN A 237 -8.74 7.53 18.95
C GLN A 237 -9.42 6.17 18.72
N GLY A 238 -8.87 5.09 19.26
CA GLY A 238 -9.40 3.74 19.14
C GLY A 238 -9.27 3.13 17.74
N VAL A 239 -8.31 3.60 16.93
CA VAL A 239 -8.07 3.10 15.56
C VAL A 239 -7.72 1.60 15.57
N HIS A 240 -6.99 1.14 16.59
CA HIS A 240 -6.64 -0.27 16.78
C HIS A 240 -7.83 -1.16 17.23
N LEU A 241 -8.92 -0.57 17.69
CA LEU A 241 -10.09 -1.30 18.20
C LEU A 241 -11.17 -1.55 17.14
N LYS A 242 -11.00 -1.01 15.95
CA LYS A 242 -11.99 -1.09 14.87
C LYS A 242 -11.48 -2.02 13.78
N GLN A 243 -12.27 -3.04 13.47
CA GLN A 243 -12.09 -3.83 12.27
C GLN A 243 -13.15 -3.46 11.25
N HIS A 244 -12.73 -2.87 10.16
CA HIS A 244 -13.61 -2.52 9.05
C HIS A 244 -13.87 -3.74 8.17
N HIS A 245 -15.07 -3.84 7.63
CA HIS A 245 -15.33 -4.73 6.52
C HIS A 245 -15.58 -3.91 5.24
N PHE A 246 -15.20 -4.48 4.11
CA PHE A 246 -15.25 -3.80 2.82
C PHE A 246 -16.34 -4.40 1.90
N ARG A 247 -17.34 -5.06 2.48
CA ARG A 247 -18.46 -5.63 1.75
C ARG A 247 -19.64 -4.68 1.74
N LEU A 248 -20.19 -4.43 0.55
CA LEU A 248 -21.38 -3.60 0.38
C LEU A 248 -22.69 -4.31 0.72
N ASP A 249 -22.67 -5.64 0.77
CA ASP A 249 -23.83 -6.51 1.01
C ASP A 249 -23.86 -7.10 2.43
N GLY A 250 -23.13 -6.48 3.36
CA GLY A 250 -23.00 -6.90 4.74
C GLY A 250 -21.88 -7.93 4.96
N SER A 251 -21.47 -8.08 6.21
CA SER A 251 -20.34 -8.93 6.61
C SER A 251 -20.75 -9.96 7.66
N GLU A 252 -20.17 -11.15 7.55
CA GLU A 252 -20.28 -12.21 8.57
C GLU A 252 -19.05 -12.22 9.51
N MET A 253 -18.11 -11.27 9.35
CA MET A 253 -16.85 -11.21 10.08
C MET A 253 -17.04 -11.28 11.60
N ALA A 254 -18.00 -10.55 12.15
CA ALA A 254 -18.29 -10.55 13.58
C ALA A 254 -18.68 -11.94 14.13
N SER A 255 -19.21 -12.83 13.30
CA SER A 255 -19.65 -14.18 13.72
C SER A 255 -18.50 -15.14 14.05
N VAL A 256 -17.31 -14.86 13.54
CA VAL A 256 -16.12 -15.69 13.71
C VAL A 256 -15.04 -15.03 14.59
N ILE A 257 -15.32 -13.85 15.11
CA ILE A 257 -14.50 -13.19 16.12
C ILE A 257 -15.07 -13.48 17.49
N ASN A 258 -14.38 -14.29 18.27
CA ASN A 258 -14.80 -14.66 19.61
C ASN A 258 -13.59 -14.67 20.55
N GLY A 259 -13.87 -14.76 21.85
CA GLY A 259 -12.83 -14.84 22.88
C GLY A 259 -12.48 -13.49 23.50
N SER A 260 -11.81 -13.57 24.64
CA SER A 260 -11.37 -12.44 25.45
C SER A 260 -9.97 -11.96 25.05
N SER A 261 -9.35 -12.67 24.15
CA SER A 261 -8.00 -12.33 23.82
C SER A 261 -7.96 -11.01 23.17
N PRO A 262 -7.46 -10.22 23.87
CA PRO A 262 -6.87 -9.12 23.29
C PRO A 262 -5.72 -9.53 22.61
N ALA A 263 -5.44 -8.78 21.88
CA ALA A 263 -4.19 -8.24 22.08
C ALA A 263 -3.92 -7.91 23.55
N ASN A 264 -2.76 -7.63 23.77
CA ASN A 264 -2.05 -7.51 25.00
C ASN A 264 -2.57 -6.43 25.98
N ASP A 265 -3.48 -5.56 25.55
CA ASP A 265 -4.00 -4.44 26.35
C ASP A 265 -5.40 -4.68 26.96
N GLY A 266 -5.99 -5.84 26.72
CA GLY A 266 -7.32 -6.18 27.23
C GLY A 266 -8.48 -5.51 26.49
N SER A 267 -8.21 -4.75 25.43
CA SER A 267 -9.24 -4.01 24.70
C SER A 267 -10.15 -4.91 23.86
N ASN A 268 -11.35 -4.41 23.59
CA ASN A 268 -12.34 -5.11 22.77
C ASN A 268 -12.27 -4.59 21.33
N LEU A 269 -12.03 -5.51 20.40
CA LEU A 269 -12.14 -5.24 18.99
C LEU A 269 -13.61 -5.18 18.57
N GLU A 270 -13.98 -4.15 17.82
CA GLU A 270 -15.31 -3.96 17.24
C GLU A 270 -15.26 -4.13 15.72
N VAL A 271 -16.13 -4.97 15.18
CA VAL A 271 -16.38 -5.00 13.72
C VAL A 271 -17.36 -3.90 13.38
N THR A 272 -16.98 -3.01 12.47
CA THR A 272 -17.78 -1.84 12.12
C THR A 272 -18.20 -1.82 10.66
N ASP A 273 -19.45 -1.40 10.42
CA ASP A 273 -19.98 -1.13 9.08
C ASP A 273 -19.49 0.22 8.52
N ASN A 274 -18.94 1.06 9.37
CA ASN A 274 -18.40 2.34 8.93
C ASN A 274 -17.10 2.11 8.15
N ARG A 275 -16.99 2.77 7.01
CA ARG A 275 -15.70 2.82 6.30
C ARG A 275 -14.65 3.59 7.12
N PRO A 276 -13.36 3.35 6.92
CA PRO A 276 -12.31 4.23 7.45
C PRO A 276 -12.55 5.68 7.05
N GLN A 277 -12.10 6.59 7.88
CA GLN A 277 -12.11 8.01 7.50
C GLN A 277 -11.05 8.20 6.42
N GLY A 278 -11.50 8.39 5.19
CA GLY A 278 -10.61 8.62 4.07
C GLY A 278 -9.96 10.00 4.10
N SER A 279 -8.86 10.14 3.38
CA SER A 279 -8.18 11.40 3.11
C SER A 279 -7.98 11.59 1.61
N ALA A 280 -7.97 12.85 1.16
CA ALA A 280 -7.73 13.16 -0.24
C ALA A 280 -6.31 12.72 -0.66
N ILE A 281 -6.20 12.21 -1.89
CA ILE A 281 -4.91 11.96 -2.51
C ILE A 281 -4.46 13.27 -3.17
N GLU A 282 -3.32 13.80 -2.75
CA GLU A 282 -2.75 14.98 -3.39
C GLU A 282 -2.14 14.60 -4.75
N ASP A 283 -2.45 15.38 -5.77
CA ASP A 283 -1.80 15.27 -7.07
C ASP A 283 -0.37 15.79 -6.99
N LEU A 284 0.59 14.92 -7.25
CA LEU A 284 1.97 15.33 -7.41
C LEU A 284 2.17 16.03 -8.77
N PRO A 285 2.98 17.08 -8.84
CA PRO A 285 3.19 17.81 -10.08
C PRO A 285 3.93 16.94 -11.10
N GLU A 286 3.48 16.96 -12.34
CA GLU A 286 4.19 16.33 -13.45
C GLU A 286 5.52 17.05 -13.70
N ARG A 287 6.63 16.30 -13.68
CA ARG A 287 7.99 16.85 -13.85
C ARG A 287 8.90 15.93 -14.66
N PRO A 288 8.47 15.51 -15.85
CA PRO A 288 9.21 14.54 -16.65
C PRO A 288 10.59 15.05 -17.08
N GLU A 289 10.74 16.37 -17.26
CA GLU A 289 11.98 17.00 -17.75
C GLU A 289 13.13 16.89 -16.75
N GLU A 290 12.86 16.73 -15.47
CA GLU A 290 13.88 16.68 -14.42
C GLU A 290 14.63 15.34 -14.42
N PHE A 291 14.04 14.30 -14.99
CA PHE A 291 14.57 12.94 -14.96
C PHE A 291 14.74 12.31 -16.35
N SER A 292 14.07 12.84 -17.33
CA SER A 292 14.14 12.34 -18.69
C SER A 292 14.78 13.40 -19.56
N PRO A 293 15.75 13.04 -20.42
CA PRO A 293 16.05 13.92 -21.53
C PRO A 293 14.75 14.15 -22.27
N GLY A 294 14.34 15.38 -22.43
CA GLY A 294 13.10 15.74 -23.12
C GLY A 294 12.99 15.01 -24.46
N LEU A 295 11.76 14.76 -24.88
CA LEU A 295 11.55 14.24 -26.24
C LEU A 295 12.15 15.22 -27.24
N THR A 296 12.80 14.71 -28.29
CA THR A 296 13.27 15.59 -29.38
C THR A 296 12.06 16.29 -30.01
N PRO A 297 12.24 17.48 -30.60
CA PRO A 297 11.14 18.20 -31.26
C PRO A 297 10.33 17.33 -32.21
N GLU A 298 10.97 16.43 -32.94
CA GLU A 298 10.30 15.51 -33.87
C GLU A 298 9.43 14.46 -33.13
N LEU A 299 9.90 13.96 -31.97
CA LEU A 299 9.12 13.05 -31.15
C LEU A 299 7.97 13.77 -30.45
N MET A 300 8.15 15.01 -30.04
CA MET A 300 7.08 15.87 -29.50
C MET A 300 5.97 16.08 -30.53
N GLU A 301 6.31 16.46 -31.77
CA GLU A 301 5.33 16.57 -32.85
C GLU A 301 4.59 15.26 -33.13
N LEU A 302 5.32 14.13 -33.07
CA LEU A 302 4.69 12.80 -33.26
C LEU A 302 3.68 12.49 -32.15
N VAL A 303 4.04 12.73 -30.90
CA VAL A 303 3.16 12.52 -29.74
C VAL A 303 1.93 13.43 -29.80
N GLU A 304 2.11 14.72 -30.13
CA GLU A 304 0.99 15.64 -30.30
C GLU A 304 0.09 15.23 -31.45
N SER A 305 0.66 14.80 -32.56
CA SER A 305 -0.08 14.33 -33.72
C SER A 305 -0.90 13.08 -33.40
N ALA A 306 -0.30 12.12 -32.69
CA ALA A 306 -0.97 10.92 -32.22
C ALA A 306 -2.10 11.24 -31.23
N SER A 307 -1.88 12.16 -30.30
CA SER A 307 -2.90 12.64 -29.36
C SER A 307 -4.08 13.29 -30.06
N LYS A 308 -3.81 14.18 -31.04
CA LYS A 308 -4.87 14.82 -31.86
C LYS A 308 -5.67 13.77 -32.66
N MET A 309 -5.00 12.75 -33.18
CA MET A 309 -5.66 11.65 -33.90
C MET A 309 -6.56 10.83 -32.98
N SER A 310 -6.14 10.54 -31.76
CA SER A 310 -6.93 9.76 -30.77
C SER A 310 -8.20 10.54 -30.33
N GLN A 311 -8.16 11.86 -30.33
CA GLN A 311 -9.28 12.74 -30.01
C GLN A 311 -10.19 13.02 -31.20
N SER A 312 -9.87 12.53 -32.40
CA SER A 312 -10.67 12.77 -33.58
C SER A 312 -12.03 12.06 -33.49
N PRO A 313 -13.11 12.67 -33.98
CA PRO A 313 -14.45 12.08 -33.91
C PRO A 313 -14.57 10.70 -34.57
N ARG A 314 -13.73 10.36 -35.54
CA ARG A 314 -13.70 9.06 -36.21
C ARG A 314 -13.19 7.94 -35.29
N VAL A 315 -12.18 8.20 -34.46
CA VAL A 315 -11.66 7.22 -33.48
C VAL A 315 -12.65 7.05 -32.32
N SER A 316 -13.26 8.13 -31.85
CA SER A 316 -14.33 8.09 -30.84
C SER A 316 -15.54 7.30 -31.31
N MET A 317 -15.93 7.39 -32.58
CA MET A 317 -17.00 6.58 -33.14
C MET A 317 -16.63 5.10 -33.29
N ALA A 318 -15.38 4.77 -33.63
CA ALA A 318 -14.91 3.39 -33.69
C ALA A 318 -14.91 2.71 -32.32
N MET A 319 -14.53 3.44 -31.26
CA MET A 319 -14.60 2.93 -29.89
C MET A 319 -16.04 2.79 -29.38
N LYS A 320 -16.93 3.76 -29.66
CA LYS A 320 -18.36 3.63 -29.33
C LYS A 320 -19.09 2.54 -30.14
N GLY A 321 -18.63 2.23 -31.33
CA GLY A 321 -19.19 1.15 -32.16
C GLY A 321 -18.84 -0.26 -31.67
N SER A 322 -17.91 -0.40 -30.75
CA SER A 322 -17.55 -1.71 -30.14
C SER A 322 -18.37 -2.04 -28.89
N GLU A 323 -19.08 -1.10 -28.31
CA GLU A 323 -20.07 -1.35 -27.25
C GLU A 323 -21.37 -1.90 -27.86
N ARG A 324 -21.35 -3.16 -28.27
CA ARG A 324 -22.57 -3.88 -28.62
C ARG A 324 -23.36 -4.17 -27.35
N THR A 325 -24.54 -3.60 -27.27
CA THR A 325 -25.48 -3.83 -26.16
C THR A 325 -25.78 -5.33 -26.01
N PRO A 326 -26.07 -5.82 -24.80
CA PRO A 326 -26.38 -7.22 -24.52
C PRO A 326 -27.52 -7.81 -25.37
N GLU A 327 -28.44 -6.99 -25.87
CA GLU A 327 -29.54 -7.39 -26.73
C GLU A 327 -29.11 -7.91 -28.12
N ALA A 328 -28.03 -7.39 -28.69
CA ALA A 328 -27.55 -7.82 -30.00
C ALA A 328 -26.90 -9.23 -29.94
N ARG A 329 -26.43 -9.66 -28.77
CA ARG A 329 -25.85 -10.99 -28.56
C ARG A 329 -26.90 -12.08 -28.44
N SER A 330 -28.09 -11.75 -27.91
CA SER A 330 -29.20 -12.68 -27.75
C SER A 330 -29.86 -13.08 -29.07
N LYS A 331 -29.88 -12.18 -30.07
CA LYS A 331 -30.53 -12.47 -31.36
C LYS A 331 -29.70 -13.38 -32.26
N ARG A 332 -28.38 -13.41 -32.13
CA ARG A 332 -27.51 -14.26 -32.95
C ARG A 332 -27.49 -15.74 -32.48
N ILE A 333 -27.64 -15.95 -31.16
CA ILE A 333 -27.69 -17.32 -30.60
C ILE A 333 -28.99 -18.05 -30.94
N ARG A 334 -30.06 -17.31 -31.31
CA ARG A 334 -31.34 -17.91 -31.76
C ARG A 334 -31.41 -18.20 -33.26
N ALA A 335 -30.50 -17.64 -34.05
CA ALA A 335 -30.47 -17.89 -35.50
C ALA A 335 -29.66 -19.15 -35.89
N ASP A 336 -28.70 -19.55 -35.03
CA ASP A 336 -27.86 -20.74 -35.27
C ASP A 336 -28.46 -22.07 -34.71
N LYS A 337 -29.71 -22.04 -34.27
CA LYS A 337 -30.45 -23.25 -33.79
C LYS A 337 -31.72 -23.53 -34.60
N ARG A 338 -31.73 -23.20 -35.88
CA ARG A 338 -32.75 -23.68 -36.80
C ARG A 338 -32.09 -24.37 -37.98
#